data_bce20958bd9d57851f4eb4712caa2cb3
#
_entry.id   bce20958bd9d57851f4eb4712caa2cb3
#
_cell.length_a   1.000
_cell.length_b   1.000
_cell.length_c   1.000
_cell.angle_alpha   90.00
_cell.angle_beta   90.00
_cell.angle_gamma   90.00
#
_symmetry.space_group_name_H-M   'P 1'
#
loop_
_entity.id
_entity.type
_entity.pdbx_description
1 polymer ?
#
loop_
_entity_poly.entity_id
_entity_poly.type
_entity_poly.pdbx_seq_one_letter_code
_entity_poly.pdbx_strand_id
1 'polypeptide(L)'
;MSDNGQLPEPLKEHEQIRLKASLILRGTLLAIETHLRILQVELPSFVNAEIPYSYEVKRSIAGPEPLSPTPNGPLQRAVFGFKRKDTGDNDSTLNVIAMRGDPHSTLLSLPDVSALGYAGVKRLFIGFSATAFFPGASAYDLRAKDFIDVPDVAGQVTFENVPQTTAISGAPFSQRKFLVSKFAKEIWPWVKSRLASLANAPQTKTRARLLLVTNSDADAEVLAMTLAKMQGGPGDLVGWVRGRQNEYKPSSLESQQTLVYDDLAEFTSGRHKDKTLLVSALGPMARGHNIVNSDGFSAIGAVVICVRPLPSSDSPNNNLAHICYETGKAVALSSSPGVLMMQERKHSNALLQKIRTARPAFSQQPANIRHYTIMNILVSLTQLIGRGRRGGTPVTCYFADAAFLEGLKPWPQMLNESVQQLKKDGDWDQFERHHAGVASALLKYINESGKDTR
;
A
#
# COMPACT_ATOMS: atom_id res chain seq x y z
N MET A 1 -35.16 8.46 -23.64
CA MET A 1 -36.22 8.68 -24.63
C MET A 1 -35.60 9.60 -25.67
N SER A 2 -35.44 9.13 -26.91
CA SER A 2 -35.04 10.01 -28.01
C SER A 2 -36.22 10.87 -28.37
N ASP A 3 -35.99 12.16 -28.59
CA ASP A 3 -37.03 13.17 -28.86
C ASP A 3 -37.92 12.92 -30.10
N ASN A 4 -37.70 11.84 -30.83
CA ASN A 4 -38.41 11.59 -32.10
C ASN A 4 -39.36 10.39 -32.09
N GLY A 5 -39.66 9.78 -30.95
CA GLY A 5 -40.66 8.70 -30.89
C GLY A 5 -40.31 7.43 -31.73
N GLN A 6 -39.15 7.35 -32.31
CA GLN A 6 -38.69 6.15 -33.04
C GLN A 6 -38.23 5.10 -32.05
N LEU A 7 -38.80 3.90 -32.17
CA LEU A 7 -38.30 2.72 -31.44
C LEU A 7 -36.82 2.48 -31.79
N PRO A 8 -35.98 2.19 -30.81
CA PRO A 8 -34.57 1.88 -31.10
C PRO A 8 -34.46 0.71 -32.05
N GLU A 9 -33.50 0.77 -32.97
CA GLU A 9 -33.23 -0.35 -33.90
C GLU A 9 -33.01 -1.67 -33.14
N PRO A 10 -33.51 -2.79 -33.70
CA PRO A 10 -33.32 -4.09 -33.08
C PRO A 10 -31.84 -4.42 -32.96
N LEU A 11 -31.42 -4.87 -31.80
CA LEU A 11 -30.04 -5.26 -31.53
C LEU A 11 -29.58 -6.37 -32.50
N LYS A 12 -28.36 -6.28 -33.00
CA LYS A 12 -27.73 -7.34 -33.80
C LYS A 12 -27.57 -8.62 -32.97
N GLU A 13 -27.55 -9.76 -33.61
CA GLU A 13 -27.51 -11.07 -32.94
C GLU A 13 -26.39 -11.18 -31.90
N HIS A 14 -25.18 -10.73 -32.23
CA HIS A 14 -24.05 -10.74 -31.31
C HIS A 14 -24.24 -9.79 -30.10
N GLU A 15 -24.98 -8.71 -30.26
CA GLU A 15 -25.34 -7.78 -29.20
C GLU A 15 -26.40 -8.38 -28.28
N GLN A 16 -27.35 -9.13 -28.86
CA GLN A 16 -28.36 -9.88 -28.10
C GLN A 16 -27.73 -10.97 -27.25
N ILE A 17 -26.74 -11.71 -27.79
CA ILE A 17 -25.99 -12.73 -27.06
C ILE A 17 -25.22 -12.10 -25.89
N ARG A 18 -24.53 -10.98 -26.15
CA ARG A 18 -23.83 -10.25 -25.09
C ARG A 18 -24.76 -9.73 -24.01
N LEU A 19 -25.92 -9.20 -24.40
CA LEU A 19 -26.92 -8.71 -23.47
C LEU A 19 -27.47 -9.85 -22.61
N LYS A 20 -27.82 -11.00 -23.20
CA LYS A 20 -28.26 -12.20 -22.46
C LYS A 20 -27.20 -12.66 -21.46
N ALA A 21 -25.94 -12.80 -21.88
CA ALA A 21 -24.84 -13.18 -21.01
C ALA A 21 -24.66 -12.17 -19.85
N SER A 22 -24.75 -10.88 -20.13
CA SER A 22 -24.67 -9.84 -19.13
C SER A 22 -25.83 -9.87 -18.14
N LEU A 23 -27.05 -10.15 -18.60
CA LEU A 23 -28.25 -10.28 -17.75
C LEU A 23 -28.17 -11.50 -16.85
N ILE A 24 -27.75 -12.65 -17.40
CA ILE A 24 -27.52 -13.88 -16.61
C ILE A 24 -26.48 -13.62 -15.53
N LEU A 25 -25.32 -13.04 -15.91
CA LEU A 25 -24.27 -12.72 -14.96
C LEU A 25 -24.77 -11.79 -13.84
N ARG A 26 -25.48 -10.71 -14.21
CA ARG A 26 -26.07 -9.77 -13.23
C ARG A 26 -27.09 -10.46 -12.32
N GLY A 27 -27.96 -11.32 -12.87
CA GLY A 27 -28.91 -12.08 -12.09
C GLY A 27 -28.21 -13.02 -11.09
N THR A 28 -27.17 -13.70 -11.54
CA THR A 28 -26.37 -14.58 -10.68
C THR A 28 -25.67 -13.79 -9.56
N LEU A 29 -25.03 -12.65 -9.89
CA LEU A 29 -24.38 -11.80 -8.92
C LEU A 29 -25.36 -11.21 -7.90
N LEU A 30 -26.55 -10.81 -8.35
CA LEU A 30 -27.61 -10.32 -7.46
C LEU A 30 -28.12 -11.42 -6.52
N ALA A 31 -28.27 -12.66 -7.02
CA ALA A 31 -28.63 -13.79 -6.19
C ALA A 31 -27.56 -14.09 -5.13
N ILE A 32 -26.28 -14.07 -5.50
CA ILE A 32 -25.15 -14.22 -4.57
C ILE A 32 -25.16 -13.10 -3.52
N GLU A 33 -25.35 -11.85 -3.93
CA GLU A 33 -25.43 -10.71 -3.00
C GLU A 33 -26.59 -10.88 -2.01
N THR A 34 -27.73 -11.32 -2.50
CA THR A 34 -28.91 -11.57 -1.66
C THR A 34 -28.64 -12.66 -0.62
N HIS A 35 -28.01 -13.76 -1.04
CA HIS A 35 -27.67 -14.86 -0.13
C HIS A 35 -26.60 -14.45 0.89
N LEU A 36 -25.62 -13.62 0.50
CA LEU A 36 -24.64 -13.08 1.44
C LEU A 36 -25.29 -12.17 2.48
N ARG A 37 -26.31 -11.40 2.10
CA ARG A 37 -27.09 -10.59 3.07
C ARG A 37 -27.88 -11.45 4.03
N ILE A 38 -28.50 -12.53 3.55
CA ILE A 38 -29.19 -13.50 4.41
C ILE A 38 -28.19 -14.11 5.40
N LEU A 39 -27.04 -14.56 4.91
CA LEU A 39 -25.97 -15.07 5.77
C LEU A 39 -25.52 -14.04 6.81
N GLN A 40 -25.42 -12.77 6.45
CA GLN A 40 -25.05 -11.71 7.38
C GLN A 40 -26.07 -11.56 8.52
N VAL A 41 -27.36 -11.67 8.21
CA VAL A 41 -28.45 -11.61 9.20
C VAL A 41 -28.46 -12.85 10.08
N GLU A 42 -28.17 -14.02 9.52
CA GLU A 42 -28.19 -15.30 10.23
C GLU A 42 -26.89 -15.60 11.00
N LEU A 43 -25.82 -14.85 10.78
CA LEU A 43 -24.53 -15.09 11.41
C LEU A 43 -24.60 -15.15 12.95
N PRO A 44 -25.36 -14.28 13.65
CA PRO A 44 -25.56 -14.39 15.10
C PRO A 44 -26.20 -15.71 15.51
N SER A 45 -27.11 -16.27 14.69
CA SER A 45 -27.74 -17.56 14.94
C SER A 45 -26.73 -18.71 14.85
N PHE A 46 -25.76 -18.65 13.93
CA PHE A 46 -24.67 -19.63 13.86
C PHE A 46 -23.78 -19.60 15.11
N VAL A 47 -23.49 -18.39 15.63
CA VAL A 47 -22.74 -18.26 16.89
C VAL A 47 -23.50 -18.92 18.04
N ASN A 48 -24.81 -18.65 18.14
CA ASN A 48 -25.65 -19.18 19.22
C ASN A 48 -25.83 -20.69 19.10
N ALA A 49 -25.76 -21.25 17.89
CA ALA A 49 -25.85 -22.67 17.64
C ALA A 49 -24.49 -23.40 17.67
N GLU A 50 -23.41 -22.70 18.02
CA GLU A 50 -22.03 -23.22 18.04
C GLU A 50 -21.56 -23.81 16.69
N ILE A 51 -22.11 -23.33 15.57
CA ILE A 51 -21.73 -23.78 14.24
C ILE A 51 -20.38 -23.13 13.90
N PRO A 52 -19.31 -23.92 13.69
CA PRO A 52 -18.02 -23.39 13.37
C PRO A 52 -18.02 -22.73 11.99
N TYR A 53 -17.51 -21.50 11.91
CA TYR A 53 -17.26 -20.81 10.66
C TYR A 53 -15.93 -20.05 10.74
N SER A 54 -15.29 -19.86 9.59
CA SER A 54 -13.97 -19.22 9.58
C SER A 54 -14.06 -17.75 9.97
N TYR A 55 -13.02 -17.25 10.63
CA TYR A 55 -12.85 -15.83 10.97
C TYR A 55 -12.94 -14.94 9.73
N GLU A 56 -12.47 -15.44 8.59
CA GLU A 56 -12.50 -14.72 7.30
C GLU A 56 -13.94 -14.56 6.79
N VAL A 57 -14.79 -15.57 6.95
CA VAL A 57 -16.23 -15.47 6.64
C VAL A 57 -16.87 -14.46 7.56
N LYS A 58 -16.58 -14.49 8.86
CA LYS A 58 -17.08 -13.50 9.82
C LYS A 58 -16.67 -12.08 9.41
N ARG A 59 -15.40 -11.86 9.11
CA ARG A 59 -14.87 -10.55 8.70
C ARG A 59 -15.43 -10.07 7.36
N SER A 60 -15.66 -10.98 6.42
CA SER A 60 -16.19 -10.65 5.10
C SER A 60 -17.68 -10.33 5.14
N ILE A 61 -18.44 -10.98 6.02
CA ILE A 61 -19.89 -10.85 6.12
C ILE A 61 -20.29 -9.81 7.16
N ALA A 62 -19.63 -9.81 8.33
CA ALA A 62 -19.92 -8.92 9.45
C ALA A 62 -19.20 -7.54 9.38
N GLY A 63 -18.68 -7.18 8.23
CA GLY A 63 -18.16 -5.83 8.03
C GLY A 63 -19.19 -4.78 8.45
N PRO A 64 -18.77 -3.62 8.99
CA PRO A 64 -19.69 -2.60 9.46
C PRO A 64 -20.69 -2.27 8.35
N GLU A 65 -21.95 -2.45 8.61
CA GLU A 65 -23.00 -1.99 7.68
C GLU A 65 -22.77 -0.52 7.41
N PRO A 66 -22.54 -0.10 6.19
CA PRO A 66 -22.59 1.31 5.88
C PRO A 66 -24.06 1.68 5.86
N LEU A 67 -24.57 2.04 7.03
CA LEU A 67 -25.88 2.67 7.15
C LEU A 67 -25.88 4.08 6.56
N SER A 68 -24.72 4.63 6.23
CA SER A 68 -24.59 5.90 5.55
C SER A 68 -24.86 5.74 4.08
N PRO A 69 -25.70 6.59 3.47
CA PRO A 69 -25.75 6.73 2.03
C PRO A 69 -24.36 7.18 1.57
N THR A 70 -23.57 6.25 1.07
CA THR A 70 -22.30 6.60 0.43
C THR A 70 -22.62 7.38 -0.83
N PRO A 71 -21.89 8.46 -1.13
CA PRO A 71 -22.01 9.14 -2.41
C PRO A 71 -21.92 8.13 -3.52
N ASN A 72 -22.81 8.27 -4.49
CA ASN A 72 -22.93 7.31 -5.58
C ASN A 72 -21.71 7.42 -6.51
N GLY A 73 -20.65 6.72 -6.20
CA GLY A 73 -19.62 6.47 -7.19
C GLY A 73 -20.08 5.41 -8.22
N PRO A 74 -19.49 5.36 -9.41
CA PRO A 74 -19.87 4.44 -10.50
C PRO A 74 -19.73 2.98 -10.11
N LEU A 75 -18.99 2.73 -9.06
CA LEU A 75 -18.64 1.42 -8.56
C LEU A 75 -19.43 1.05 -7.30
N GLN A 76 -20.44 1.85 -6.94
CA GLN A 76 -21.28 1.56 -5.79
C GLN A 76 -21.94 0.18 -5.94
N ARG A 77 -21.70 -0.70 -4.96
CA ARG A 77 -22.18 -2.10 -4.92
C ARG A 77 -21.71 -2.96 -6.09
N ALA A 78 -20.62 -2.59 -6.75
CA ALA A 78 -20.07 -3.44 -7.79
C ALA A 78 -19.29 -4.61 -7.18
N VAL A 79 -19.55 -5.81 -7.67
CA VAL A 79 -18.68 -6.97 -7.45
C VAL A 79 -17.60 -6.92 -8.53
N PHE A 80 -16.34 -6.77 -8.13
CA PHE A 80 -15.21 -6.67 -9.04
C PHE A 80 -14.72 -8.01 -9.54
N GLY A 81 -14.89 -9.04 -8.76
CA GLY A 81 -14.45 -10.35 -9.13
C GLY A 81 -14.38 -11.31 -7.96
N PHE A 82 -13.96 -12.50 -8.31
CA PHE A 82 -13.72 -13.58 -7.39
C PHE A 82 -12.26 -14.01 -7.53
N LYS A 83 -11.57 -14.17 -6.43
CA LYS A 83 -10.22 -14.74 -6.40
C LYS A 83 -10.28 -16.09 -5.71
N ARG A 84 -10.02 -17.14 -6.46
CA ARG A 84 -9.80 -18.47 -5.91
C ARG A 84 -8.33 -18.58 -5.50
N LYS A 85 -8.09 -19.04 -4.29
CA LYS A 85 -6.77 -19.38 -3.78
C LYS A 85 -6.79 -20.85 -3.37
N ASP A 86 -5.99 -21.66 -4.04
CA ASP A 86 -5.80 -23.06 -3.67
C ASP A 86 -4.76 -23.11 -2.54
N THR A 87 -5.13 -23.72 -1.43
CA THR A 87 -4.33 -23.79 -0.19
C THR A 87 -3.50 -25.07 -0.07
N GLY A 88 -3.54 -25.96 -1.06
CA GLY A 88 -2.65 -27.11 -1.17
C GLY A 88 -3.23 -28.46 -0.66
N ASP A 89 -4.23 -28.43 0.20
CA ASP A 89 -4.81 -29.65 0.83
C ASP A 89 -6.24 -29.95 0.36
N ASN A 90 -6.51 -29.88 -0.95
CA ASN A 90 -7.85 -29.93 -1.54
C ASN A 90 -8.82 -28.82 -1.09
N ASP A 91 -8.37 -27.90 -0.27
CA ASP A 91 -9.14 -26.73 0.13
C ASP A 91 -8.86 -25.55 -0.77
N SER A 92 -9.91 -24.86 -1.18
CA SER A 92 -9.80 -23.61 -1.92
C SER A 92 -10.65 -22.54 -1.26
N THR A 93 -10.07 -21.35 -1.10
CA THR A 93 -10.81 -20.17 -0.62
C THR A 93 -11.27 -19.34 -1.80
N LEU A 94 -12.54 -18.95 -1.81
CA LEU A 94 -13.12 -18.02 -2.77
C LEU A 94 -13.29 -16.65 -2.10
N ASN A 95 -12.46 -15.70 -2.50
CA ASN A 95 -12.59 -14.32 -2.03
C ASN A 95 -13.46 -13.52 -2.99
N VAL A 96 -14.53 -12.93 -2.48
CA VAL A 96 -15.37 -12.00 -3.21
C VAL A 96 -14.84 -10.59 -3.02
N ILE A 97 -14.56 -9.91 -4.12
CA ILE A 97 -14.09 -8.54 -4.12
C ILE A 97 -15.28 -7.67 -4.48
N ALA A 98 -15.81 -6.97 -3.49
CA ALA A 98 -16.92 -6.05 -3.66
C ALA A 98 -16.54 -4.66 -3.12
N MET A 99 -17.01 -3.63 -3.79
CA MET A 99 -16.84 -2.25 -3.36
C MET A 99 -18.20 -1.58 -3.15
N ARG A 100 -18.31 -0.81 -2.07
CA ARG A 100 -19.48 0.01 -1.76
C ARG A 100 -19.08 1.49 -1.77
N GLY A 101 -19.08 2.08 -2.96
CA GLY A 101 -18.73 3.48 -3.14
C GLY A 101 -17.23 3.73 -3.31
N ASP A 102 -16.89 4.98 -3.60
CA ASP A 102 -15.52 5.46 -3.68
C ASP A 102 -15.07 6.04 -2.33
N PRO A 103 -13.99 5.52 -1.72
CA PRO A 103 -13.51 6.00 -0.43
C PRO A 103 -13.14 7.49 -0.41
N HIS A 104 -12.58 8.01 -1.51
CA HIS A 104 -12.20 9.42 -1.62
C HIS A 104 -13.43 10.33 -1.64
N SER A 105 -14.39 10.03 -2.52
CA SER A 105 -15.66 10.78 -2.60
C SER A 105 -16.43 10.69 -1.29
N THR A 106 -16.41 9.53 -0.62
CA THR A 106 -17.06 9.34 0.68
C THR A 106 -16.47 10.28 1.73
N LEU A 107 -15.15 10.34 1.85
CA LEU A 107 -14.48 11.22 2.82
C LEU A 107 -14.75 12.70 2.54
N LEU A 108 -14.66 13.12 1.27
CA LEU A 108 -14.91 14.51 0.87
C LEU A 108 -16.37 14.91 1.05
N SER A 109 -17.31 13.98 0.98
CA SER A 109 -18.75 14.23 1.12
C SER A 109 -19.27 14.05 2.56
N LEU A 110 -18.42 13.70 3.52
CA LEU A 110 -18.83 13.56 4.93
C LEU A 110 -19.58 14.77 5.48
N PRO A 111 -19.22 16.06 5.17
CA PRO A 111 -20.00 17.22 5.59
C PRO A 111 -21.43 17.22 5.05
N ASP A 112 -21.60 16.82 3.78
CA ASP A 112 -22.92 16.79 3.13
C ASP A 112 -23.77 15.63 3.65
N VAL A 113 -23.18 14.45 3.84
CA VAL A 113 -23.86 13.30 4.49
C VAL A 113 -24.28 13.67 5.91
N SER A 114 -23.44 14.39 6.66
CA SER A 114 -23.79 14.90 7.98
C SER A 114 -24.98 15.86 7.93
N ALA A 115 -25.03 16.75 6.94
CA ALA A 115 -26.15 17.66 6.76
C ALA A 115 -27.47 16.93 6.49
N LEU A 116 -27.44 15.87 5.68
CA LEU A 116 -28.60 15.02 5.41
C LEU A 116 -29.11 14.29 6.66
N GLY A 117 -28.20 13.79 7.49
CA GLY A 117 -28.53 13.04 8.71
C GLY A 117 -28.98 13.92 9.89
N TYR A 118 -28.61 15.20 9.91
CA TYR A 118 -28.81 16.11 11.06
C TYR A 118 -29.55 17.41 10.69
N ALA A 119 -30.65 17.29 9.99
CA ALA A 119 -31.55 18.39 9.71
C ALA A 119 -30.92 19.62 9.00
N GLY A 120 -30.07 19.35 8.03
CA GLY A 120 -29.48 20.39 7.17
C GLY A 120 -28.23 21.08 7.72
N VAL A 121 -27.72 20.69 8.88
CA VAL A 121 -26.52 21.30 9.46
C VAL A 121 -25.26 20.64 8.90
N LYS A 122 -24.51 21.36 8.06
CA LYS A 122 -23.17 20.94 7.62
C LYS A 122 -22.18 21.00 8.79
N ARG A 123 -21.45 19.92 9.00
CA ARG A 123 -20.36 19.86 9.96
C ARG A 123 -19.02 20.08 9.27
N LEU A 124 -18.12 20.76 9.95
CA LEU A 124 -16.72 20.87 9.52
C LEU A 124 -16.00 19.56 9.84
N PHE A 125 -15.33 18.99 8.84
CA PHE A 125 -14.42 17.85 9.01
C PHE A 125 -13.00 18.31 8.80
N ILE A 126 -12.15 18.05 9.81
CA ILE A 126 -10.73 18.37 9.78
C ILE A 126 -9.96 17.06 9.83
N GLY A 127 -9.21 16.76 8.76
CA GLY A 127 -8.35 15.58 8.68
C GLY A 127 -6.90 15.94 8.99
N PHE A 128 -6.25 15.13 9.82
CA PHE A 128 -4.83 15.26 10.12
C PHE A 128 -4.06 14.11 9.50
N SER A 129 -3.19 14.40 8.55
CA SER A 129 -2.36 13.36 7.93
C SER A 129 -1.12 13.98 7.28
N ALA A 130 0.04 13.38 7.51
CA ALA A 130 1.28 13.76 6.84
C ALA A 130 1.33 13.41 5.35
N THR A 131 0.38 12.62 4.86
CA THR A 131 0.33 12.10 3.47
C THR A 131 -1.07 12.22 2.86
N ALA A 132 -1.91 13.12 3.36
CA ALA A 132 -3.27 13.34 2.82
C ALA A 132 -3.21 13.92 1.40
N PHE A 133 -2.28 14.82 1.14
CA PHE A 133 -2.00 15.35 -0.18
C PHE A 133 -0.77 14.64 -0.76
N PHE A 134 -1.00 13.75 -1.69
CA PHE A 134 0.08 13.01 -2.35
C PHE A 134 -0.32 12.74 -3.81
N PRO A 135 -0.17 13.75 -4.68
CA PRO A 135 -0.68 13.70 -6.05
C PRO A 135 -0.21 12.46 -6.79
N GLY A 136 -1.13 11.80 -7.47
CA GLY A 136 -0.87 10.54 -8.18
C GLY A 136 -0.89 9.28 -7.31
N ALA A 137 -0.88 9.40 -5.98
CA ALA A 137 -1.02 8.23 -5.10
C ALA A 137 -2.48 7.80 -4.99
N SER A 138 -2.95 7.04 -5.95
CA SER A 138 -4.37 6.69 -6.14
C SER A 138 -5.08 6.10 -4.91
N ALA A 139 -4.35 5.48 -3.99
CA ALA A 139 -4.90 4.93 -2.76
C ALA A 139 -4.86 5.91 -1.57
N TYR A 140 -4.18 7.04 -1.69
CA TYR A 140 -3.88 7.92 -0.55
C TYR A 140 -4.13 9.40 -0.83
N ASP A 141 -4.10 9.83 -2.10
CA ASP A 141 -4.27 11.24 -2.46
C ASP A 141 -5.69 11.70 -2.14
N LEU A 142 -5.82 12.57 -1.16
CA LEU A 142 -7.08 13.16 -0.75
C LEU A 142 -7.06 14.67 -1.07
N ARG A 143 -7.72 15.03 -2.16
CA ARG A 143 -7.82 16.43 -2.59
C ARG A 143 -8.94 17.13 -1.80
N ALA A 144 -8.62 17.54 -0.58
CA ALA A 144 -9.51 18.37 0.21
C ALA A 144 -9.67 19.76 -0.43
N LYS A 145 -10.77 20.45 -0.10
CA LYS A 145 -11.04 21.81 -0.60
C LYS A 145 -9.99 22.81 -0.09
N ASP A 146 -9.62 22.69 1.17
CA ASP A 146 -8.68 23.57 1.83
C ASP A 146 -7.62 22.73 2.54
N PHE A 147 -6.36 23.15 2.49
CA PHE A 147 -5.23 22.56 3.19
C PHE A 147 -4.59 23.58 4.12
N ILE A 148 -4.36 23.16 5.36
CA ILE A 148 -3.47 23.89 6.27
C ILE A 148 -2.12 23.20 6.16
N ASP A 149 -1.16 23.89 5.57
CA ASP A 149 0.18 23.38 5.35
C ASP A 149 1.06 23.66 6.57
N VAL A 150 1.72 22.62 7.07
CA VAL A 150 2.74 22.75 8.11
C VAL A 150 4.08 22.52 7.45
N PRO A 151 5.01 23.50 7.51
CA PRO A 151 6.31 23.35 6.89
C PRO A 151 7.04 22.09 7.32
N ASP A 152 7.66 21.39 6.37
CA ASP A 152 8.49 20.22 6.65
C ASP A 152 9.83 20.66 7.26
N VAL A 153 9.84 20.83 8.57
CA VAL A 153 11.02 21.18 9.38
C VAL A 153 11.79 19.95 9.91
N ALA A 154 11.37 18.76 9.50
CA ALA A 154 12.01 17.52 9.94
C ALA A 154 13.41 17.37 9.31
N GLY A 155 14.23 16.48 9.89
CA GLY A 155 15.60 16.23 9.47
C GLY A 155 15.74 15.81 8.01
N GLN A 156 16.94 15.99 7.47
CA GLN A 156 17.28 15.66 6.08
C GLN A 156 17.01 14.20 5.75
N VAL A 157 16.51 13.97 4.54
CA VAL A 157 16.36 12.63 3.95
C VAL A 157 17.43 12.42 2.89
N THR A 158 18.00 11.22 2.84
CA THR A 158 18.92 10.80 1.78
C THR A 158 18.47 9.44 1.24
N PHE A 159 18.49 9.26 -0.08
CA PHE A 159 18.31 7.98 -0.75
C PHE A 159 19.61 7.48 -1.31
N GLU A 160 19.94 6.23 -1.06
CA GLU A 160 21.19 5.60 -1.52
C GLU A 160 20.92 4.15 -1.93
N ASN A 161 21.73 3.63 -2.86
CA ASN A 161 21.73 2.22 -3.21
C ASN A 161 22.75 1.46 -2.38
N VAL A 162 22.40 0.22 -2.01
CA VAL A 162 23.37 -0.73 -1.49
C VAL A 162 23.73 -1.67 -2.63
N PRO A 163 25.01 -1.77 -3.03
CA PRO A 163 25.43 -2.70 -4.07
C PRO A 163 25.11 -4.14 -3.67
N GLN A 164 24.24 -4.79 -4.42
CA GLN A 164 23.83 -6.17 -4.23
C GLN A 164 23.69 -6.86 -5.59
N THR A 165 23.89 -8.17 -5.63
CA THR A 165 23.74 -8.99 -6.83
C THR A 165 22.46 -9.84 -6.81
N THR A 166 21.83 -10.00 -5.64
CA THR A 166 20.62 -10.80 -5.50
C THR A 166 19.38 -9.95 -5.71
N ALA A 167 18.64 -10.25 -6.77
CA ALA A 167 17.31 -9.71 -7.04
C ALA A 167 16.24 -10.62 -6.42
N ILE A 168 15.42 -10.06 -5.52
CA ILE A 168 14.31 -10.77 -4.87
C ILE A 168 13.01 -10.45 -5.55
N SER A 169 12.79 -9.17 -5.89
CA SER A 169 11.57 -8.71 -6.55
C SER A 169 11.46 -9.24 -7.97
N GLY A 170 10.28 -9.78 -8.29
CA GLY A 170 10.03 -10.41 -9.60
C GLY A 170 10.39 -11.89 -9.66
N ALA A 171 11.03 -12.45 -8.64
CA ALA A 171 11.32 -13.87 -8.57
C ALA A 171 10.06 -14.72 -8.33
N PRO A 172 10.02 -15.96 -8.86
CA PRO A 172 8.96 -16.91 -8.57
C PRO A 172 8.83 -17.18 -7.07
N PHE A 173 7.60 -17.36 -6.60
CA PHE A 173 7.32 -17.60 -5.18
C PHE A 173 8.12 -18.78 -4.60
N SER A 174 8.28 -19.86 -5.36
CA SER A 174 9.05 -21.05 -4.96
C SER A 174 10.53 -20.77 -4.68
N GLN A 175 11.13 -19.76 -5.32
CA GLN A 175 12.54 -19.39 -5.14
C GLN A 175 12.75 -18.29 -4.08
N ARG A 176 11.67 -17.64 -3.66
CA ARG A 176 11.75 -16.43 -2.85
C ARG A 176 12.46 -16.63 -1.52
N LYS A 177 12.13 -17.70 -0.79
CA LYS A 177 12.81 -18.05 0.47
C LYS A 177 14.32 -18.23 0.32
N PHE A 178 14.73 -18.92 -0.74
CA PHE A 178 16.15 -19.11 -1.05
C PHE A 178 16.84 -17.78 -1.36
N LEU A 179 16.22 -16.94 -2.20
CA LEU A 179 16.80 -15.64 -2.58
C LEU A 179 16.90 -14.68 -1.41
N VAL A 180 15.89 -14.62 -0.54
CA VAL A 180 15.95 -13.80 0.68
C VAL A 180 17.08 -14.29 1.61
N SER A 181 17.26 -15.60 1.76
CA SER A 181 18.38 -16.14 2.54
C SER A 181 19.75 -15.86 1.91
N LYS A 182 19.85 -15.93 0.58
CA LYS A 182 21.07 -15.55 -0.15
C LYS A 182 21.37 -14.07 0.04
N PHE A 183 20.40 -13.21 -0.18
CA PHE A 183 20.49 -11.77 0.03
C PHE A 183 20.91 -11.41 1.45
N ALA A 184 20.37 -12.07 2.47
CA ALA A 184 20.72 -11.84 3.87
C ALA A 184 22.23 -12.06 4.11
N LYS A 185 22.81 -13.11 3.51
CA LYS A 185 24.24 -13.39 3.60
C LYS A 185 25.08 -12.34 2.88
N GLU A 186 24.61 -11.90 1.72
CA GLU A 186 25.27 -10.92 0.87
C GLU A 186 25.31 -9.54 1.51
N ILE A 187 24.19 -9.09 2.12
CA ILE A 187 24.10 -7.77 2.74
C ILE A 187 24.79 -7.67 4.11
N TRP A 188 25.01 -8.79 4.78
CA TRP A 188 25.51 -8.81 6.16
C TRP A 188 26.82 -8.03 6.41
N PRO A 189 27.86 -8.12 5.57
CA PRO A 189 29.09 -7.32 5.74
C PRO A 189 28.80 -5.81 5.73
N TRP A 190 27.92 -5.36 4.82
CA TRP A 190 27.50 -3.96 4.73
C TRP A 190 26.70 -3.53 5.97
N VAL A 191 25.76 -4.36 6.46
CA VAL A 191 24.98 -4.09 7.67
C VAL A 191 25.90 -3.88 8.87
N LYS A 192 26.92 -4.73 9.06
CA LYS A 192 27.90 -4.58 10.14
C LYS A 192 28.68 -3.27 10.03
N SER A 193 29.19 -2.98 8.85
CA SER A 193 29.92 -1.75 8.58
C SER A 193 29.06 -0.53 8.85
N ARG A 194 27.79 -0.56 8.43
CA ARG A 194 26.86 0.57 8.64
C ARG A 194 26.50 0.77 10.10
N LEU A 195 26.25 -0.30 10.86
CA LEU A 195 26.02 -0.22 12.30
C LEU A 195 27.23 0.38 13.03
N ALA A 196 28.45 -0.05 12.70
CA ALA A 196 29.67 0.51 13.25
C ALA A 196 29.80 2.00 12.91
N SER A 197 29.52 2.41 11.67
CA SER A 197 29.52 3.80 11.26
C SER A 197 28.52 4.64 12.07
N LEU A 198 27.29 4.15 12.26
CA LEU A 198 26.25 4.84 13.05
C LEU A 198 26.67 4.95 14.53
N ALA A 199 27.29 3.92 15.11
CA ALA A 199 27.73 3.91 16.50
C ALA A 199 28.91 4.85 16.76
N ASN A 200 29.77 5.06 15.77
CA ASN A 200 30.95 5.92 15.90
C ASN A 200 30.68 7.40 15.62
N ALA A 201 29.61 7.72 14.88
CA ALA A 201 29.30 9.11 14.58
C ALA A 201 28.55 9.77 15.73
N PRO A 202 29.00 10.90 16.29
CA PRO A 202 28.37 11.54 17.46
C PRO A 202 26.88 11.84 17.28
N GLN A 203 26.47 12.21 16.05
CA GLN A 203 25.08 12.58 15.76
C GLN A 203 24.13 11.38 15.66
N THR A 204 24.66 10.15 15.52
CA THR A 204 23.88 8.93 15.35
C THR A 204 24.12 7.88 16.39
N LYS A 205 25.06 8.09 17.33
CA LYS A 205 25.45 7.11 18.36
C LYS A 205 24.25 6.59 19.18
N THR A 206 23.35 7.47 19.60
CA THR A 206 22.13 7.09 20.33
C THR A 206 21.06 6.45 19.46
N ARG A 207 21.29 6.43 18.15
CA ARG A 207 20.39 5.95 17.09
C ARG A 207 21.04 4.87 16.23
N ALA A 208 22.09 4.21 16.74
CA ALA A 208 22.84 3.21 16.00
C ALA A 208 22.04 1.91 15.80
N ARG A 209 20.86 2.05 15.18
CA ARG A 209 19.95 0.97 14.84
C ARG A 209 19.52 1.06 13.37
N LEU A 210 19.38 -0.09 12.73
CA LEU A 210 18.89 -0.23 11.36
C LEU A 210 17.52 -0.88 11.36
N LEU A 211 16.61 -0.31 10.56
CA LEU A 211 15.32 -0.92 10.23
C LEU A 211 15.41 -1.55 8.85
N LEU A 212 15.36 -2.88 8.78
CA LEU A 212 15.37 -3.65 7.56
C LEU A 212 13.94 -4.03 7.19
N VAL A 213 13.51 -3.67 5.99
CA VAL A 213 12.11 -3.79 5.57
C VAL A 213 11.96 -4.69 4.36
N THR A 214 11.03 -5.64 4.45
CA THR A 214 10.63 -6.54 3.36
C THR A 214 9.17 -6.30 2.96
N ASN A 215 8.67 -7.02 1.94
CA ASN A 215 7.28 -6.86 1.48
C ASN A 215 6.27 -7.72 2.26
N SER A 216 6.74 -8.75 2.96
CA SER A 216 5.87 -9.70 3.67
C SER A 216 6.50 -10.17 4.99
N ASP A 217 5.67 -10.62 5.92
CA ASP A 217 6.13 -11.20 7.18
C ASP A 217 6.97 -12.46 6.94
N ALA A 218 6.61 -13.26 5.94
CA ALA A 218 7.39 -14.46 5.58
C ALA A 218 8.81 -14.12 5.09
N ASP A 219 8.98 -13.07 4.29
CA ASP A 219 10.30 -12.60 3.88
C ASP A 219 11.07 -12.01 5.08
N ALA A 220 10.38 -11.26 5.95
CA ALA A 220 10.99 -10.69 7.15
C ALA A 220 11.50 -11.78 8.09
N GLU A 221 10.73 -12.85 8.29
CA GLU A 221 11.15 -14.00 9.10
C GLU A 221 12.40 -14.68 8.51
N VAL A 222 12.39 -15.00 7.21
CA VAL A 222 13.55 -15.63 6.55
C VAL A 222 14.78 -14.75 6.65
N LEU A 223 14.64 -13.44 6.46
CA LEU A 223 15.72 -12.47 6.59
C LEU A 223 16.27 -12.46 8.03
N ALA A 224 15.39 -12.29 9.02
CA ALA A 224 15.76 -12.25 10.43
C ALA A 224 16.43 -13.55 10.88
N MET A 225 15.87 -14.71 10.54
CA MET A 225 16.44 -16.02 10.86
C MET A 225 17.83 -16.22 10.23
N THR A 226 18.01 -15.80 8.98
CA THR A 226 19.29 -15.96 8.31
C THR A 226 20.33 -15.05 8.94
N LEU A 227 19.99 -13.80 9.22
CA LEU A 227 20.89 -12.86 9.92
C LEU A 227 21.23 -13.36 11.33
N ALA A 228 20.26 -13.93 12.06
CA ALA A 228 20.47 -14.51 13.38
C ALA A 228 21.45 -15.70 13.39
N LYS A 229 21.56 -16.44 12.30
CA LYS A 229 22.52 -17.54 12.14
C LYS A 229 23.92 -17.10 11.69
N MET A 230 24.04 -15.84 11.25
CA MET A 230 25.33 -15.32 10.78
C MET A 230 26.19 -14.95 11.96
N GLN A 231 27.44 -15.35 11.92
CA GLN A 231 28.58 -15.12 12.80
C GLN A 231 28.41 -14.31 14.11
N GLY A 232 28.87 -14.88 15.19
CA GLY A 232 29.26 -14.18 16.41
C GLY A 232 28.09 -13.71 17.32
N GLY A 233 27.07 -14.51 17.42
CA GLY A 233 25.99 -14.27 18.38
C GLY A 233 24.92 -13.32 17.90
N PRO A 234 24.33 -13.62 16.77
CA PRO A 234 23.35 -12.75 16.12
C PRO A 234 22.02 -12.64 16.86
N GLY A 235 21.74 -13.50 17.81
CA GLY A 235 20.53 -13.45 18.62
C GLY A 235 20.32 -12.11 19.34
N ASP A 236 21.39 -11.42 19.67
CA ASP A 236 21.33 -10.14 20.37
C ASP A 236 21.14 -8.94 19.44
N LEU A 237 21.36 -9.13 18.14
CA LEU A 237 21.29 -8.04 17.17
C LEU A 237 19.94 -7.94 16.45
N VAL A 238 19.17 -9.04 16.39
CA VAL A 238 17.98 -9.11 15.54
C VAL A 238 16.71 -8.99 16.37
N GLY A 239 15.91 -7.97 16.07
CA GLY A 239 14.54 -7.89 16.51
C GLY A 239 13.62 -8.05 15.30
N TRP A 240 12.53 -8.77 15.45
CA TRP A 240 11.52 -8.97 14.42
C TRP A 240 10.15 -8.55 14.93
N VAL A 241 9.41 -7.80 14.11
CA VAL A 241 8.06 -7.33 14.43
C VAL A 241 7.04 -8.25 13.78
N ARG A 242 6.20 -8.83 14.59
CA ARG A 242 5.08 -9.65 14.16
C ARG A 242 3.81 -8.80 14.01
N GLY A 243 3.01 -9.07 12.99
CA GLY A 243 1.70 -8.45 12.81
C GLY A 243 0.74 -8.71 13.99
N ARG A 244 -0.26 -7.84 14.12
CA ARG A 244 -1.21 -7.75 15.26
C ARG A 244 -1.97 -9.02 15.60
N GLN A 245 -2.03 -10.04 14.76
CA GLN A 245 -2.89 -11.19 14.96
C GLN A 245 -2.11 -12.49 14.87
N ASN A 246 -2.53 -13.43 15.69
CA ASN A 246 -2.03 -14.79 15.84
C ASN A 246 -2.06 -15.66 14.55
N GLU A 247 -2.23 -15.05 13.40
CA GLU A 247 -2.38 -15.73 12.11
C GLU A 247 -1.09 -16.36 11.59
N TYR A 248 0.07 -15.85 12.07
CA TYR A 248 1.35 -16.38 11.67
C TYR A 248 2.16 -16.80 12.91
N LYS A 249 2.34 -18.10 13.10
CA LYS A 249 3.24 -18.63 14.13
C LYS A 249 4.63 -18.77 13.52
N PRO A 250 5.66 -18.03 14.00
CA PRO A 250 7.01 -18.25 13.54
C PRO A 250 7.43 -19.65 13.97
N SER A 251 7.78 -20.48 12.99
CA SER A 251 8.11 -21.87 13.23
C SER A 251 9.48 -22.09 13.86
N SER A 252 10.31 -21.04 13.98
CA SER A 252 11.74 -21.23 14.20
C SER A 252 12.53 -20.07 14.82
N LEU A 253 11.89 -18.95 15.17
CA LEU A 253 12.53 -17.88 15.97
C LEU A 253 12.17 -18.04 17.44
N GLU A 254 13.18 -17.99 18.31
CA GLU A 254 12.98 -17.99 19.75
C GLU A 254 12.22 -16.73 20.18
N SER A 255 11.46 -16.81 21.27
CA SER A 255 10.70 -15.70 21.84
C SER A 255 11.55 -14.46 22.14
N GLN A 256 12.84 -14.67 22.44
CA GLN A 256 13.82 -13.60 22.67
C GLN A 256 14.14 -12.76 21.42
N GLN A 257 13.90 -13.29 20.22
CA GLN A 257 14.17 -12.62 18.95
C GLN A 257 12.90 -12.04 18.32
N THR A 258 11.75 -12.25 18.95
CA THR A 258 10.44 -11.88 18.39
C THR A 258 9.87 -10.70 19.17
N LEU A 259 9.45 -9.68 18.45
CA LEU A 259 8.77 -8.51 18.97
C LEU A 259 7.36 -8.45 18.37
N VAL A 260 6.37 -8.33 19.22
CA VAL A 260 4.98 -8.14 18.79
C VAL A 260 4.74 -6.68 18.45
N TYR A 261 3.92 -6.41 17.47
CA TYR A 261 3.66 -5.05 16.98
C TYR A 261 3.23 -4.09 18.09
N ASP A 262 2.41 -4.53 19.03
CA ASP A 262 1.95 -3.71 20.14
C ASP A 262 3.05 -3.42 21.19
N ASP A 263 4.11 -4.24 21.21
CA ASP A 263 5.22 -4.13 22.15
C ASP A 263 6.47 -3.46 21.52
N LEU A 264 6.28 -2.69 20.43
CA LEU A 264 7.42 -2.08 19.71
C LEU A 264 8.27 -1.15 20.59
N ALA A 265 7.69 -0.58 21.65
CA ALA A 265 8.43 0.20 22.65
C ALA A 265 9.53 -0.62 23.34
N GLU A 266 9.41 -1.94 23.45
CA GLU A 266 10.43 -2.80 24.04
C GLU A 266 11.75 -2.81 23.25
N PHE A 267 11.72 -2.40 21.95
CA PHE A 267 12.92 -2.25 21.12
C PHE A 267 13.79 -1.06 21.56
N THR A 268 13.22 -0.09 22.25
CA THR A 268 13.94 1.12 22.67
C THR A 268 14.15 1.23 24.18
N SER A 269 13.24 0.69 24.98
CA SER A 269 13.24 0.84 26.43
C SER A 269 13.03 -0.46 27.21
N GLY A 270 12.66 -1.57 26.56
CA GLY A 270 12.37 -2.85 27.21
C GLY A 270 13.46 -3.91 27.02
N ARG A 271 13.03 -5.17 26.95
CA ARG A 271 13.90 -6.37 26.84
C ARG A 271 14.78 -6.40 25.58
N HIS A 272 14.42 -5.64 24.53
CA HIS A 272 15.14 -5.58 23.28
C HIS A 272 15.95 -4.29 23.08
N LYS A 273 16.14 -3.49 24.15
CA LYS A 273 16.84 -2.19 24.11
C LYS A 273 18.27 -2.27 23.53
N ASP A 274 18.93 -3.41 23.68
CA ASP A 274 20.30 -3.63 23.20
C ASP A 274 20.36 -4.15 21.76
N LYS A 275 19.20 -4.43 21.16
CA LYS A 275 19.10 -4.86 19.75
C LYS A 275 19.37 -3.70 18.82
N THR A 276 20.15 -3.94 17.77
CA THR A 276 20.52 -2.92 16.79
C THR A 276 19.88 -3.11 15.43
N LEU A 277 19.27 -4.28 15.18
CA LEU A 277 18.55 -4.59 13.96
C LEU A 277 17.08 -4.85 14.25
N LEU A 278 16.21 -4.13 13.55
CA LEU A 278 14.79 -4.39 13.52
C LEU A 278 14.39 -4.84 12.11
N VAL A 279 13.90 -6.06 11.99
CA VAL A 279 13.47 -6.64 10.71
C VAL A 279 11.95 -6.72 10.69
N SER A 280 11.30 -6.17 9.68
CA SER A 280 9.85 -6.15 9.59
C SER A 280 9.34 -6.12 8.16
N ALA A 281 8.05 -6.43 7.97
CA ALA A 281 7.34 -6.11 6.74
C ALA A 281 7.00 -4.62 6.66
N LEU A 282 6.92 -4.09 5.43
CA LEU A 282 6.62 -2.68 5.17
C LEU A 282 5.26 -2.26 5.70
N GLY A 283 4.23 -3.08 5.51
CA GLY A 283 2.85 -2.74 5.88
C GLY A 283 2.69 -2.34 7.35
N PRO A 284 3.10 -3.15 8.33
CA PRO A 284 3.06 -2.79 9.74
C PRO A 284 3.92 -1.58 10.09
N MET A 285 5.12 -1.49 9.49
CA MET A 285 6.06 -0.41 9.80
C MET A 285 5.70 0.94 9.19
N ALA A 286 5.05 0.98 8.05
CA ALA A 286 4.63 2.23 7.43
C ALA A 286 3.59 2.99 8.27
N ARG A 287 2.84 2.33 9.16
CA ARG A 287 1.71 2.93 9.88
C ARG A 287 1.77 2.70 11.40
N GLY A 288 1.38 3.73 12.16
CA GLY A 288 0.85 3.61 13.53
C GLY A 288 1.84 3.71 14.68
N HIS A 289 3.15 3.46 14.58
CA HIS A 289 4.04 3.42 15.73
C HIS A 289 5.22 4.38 15.67
N ASN A 290 5.63 4.88 16.83
CA ASN A 290 6.84 5.66 17.00
C ASN A 290 7.94 4.79 17.61
N ILE A 291 9.09 4.76 16.94
CA ILE A 291 10.30 4.09 17.46
C ILE A 291 11.24 5.21 17.91
N VAL A 292 11.02 5.67 19.13
CA VAL A 292 11.76 6.80 19.71
C VAL A 292 12.56 6.36 20.93
N ASN A 293 13.67 7.05 21.19
CA ASN A 293 14.43 6.94 22.42
C ASN A 293 13.78 7.72 23.57
N SER A 294 14.39 7.71 24.76
CA SER A 294 13.92 8.44 25.94
C SER A 294 13.77 9.94 25.72
N ASP A 295 14.53 10.51 24.79
CA ASP A 295 14.57 11.95 24.52
C ASP A 295 13.54 12.37 23.45
N GLY A 296 12.71 11.42 22.97
CA GLY A 296 11.70 11.67 21.95
C GLY A 296 12.24 11.71 20.50
N PHE A 297 13.54 11.47 20.31
CA PHE A 297 14.15 11.37 18.97
C PHE A 297 13.98 9.97 18.39
N SER A 298 14.03 9.88 17.07
CA SER A 298 14.04 8.57 16.41
C SER A 298 15.17 7.69 16.95
N ALA A 299 14.87 6.47 17.32
CA ALA A 299 15.87 5.47 17.67
C ALA A 299 16.50 4.77 16.44
N ILE A 300 15.96 5.02 15.24
CA ILE A 300 16.42 4.42 13.98
C ILE A 300 17.37 5.40 13.27
N GLY A 301 18.60 4.97 13.03
CA GLY A 301 19.61 5.76 12.31
C GLY A 301 19.49 5.65 10.79
N ALA A 302 19.05 4.51 10.27
CA ALA A 302 18.79 4.33 8.85
C ALA A 302 17.74 3.24 8.57
N VAL A 303 17.13 3.33 7.41
CA VAL A 303 16.13 2.39 6.89
C VAL A 303 16.69 1.67 5.67
N VAL A 304 16.50 0.37 5.57
CA VAL A 304 16.96 -0.45 4.45
C VAL A 304 15.78 -1.17 3.83
N ILE A 305 15.49 -0.86 2.58
CA ILE A 305 14.45 -1.53 1.80
C ILE A 305 15.07 -2.76 1.14
N CYS A 306 14.88 -3.91 1.77
CA CYS A 306 15.49 -5.18 1.38
C CYS A 306 14.80 -5.85 0.20
N VAL A 307 13.56 -5.44 -0.12
CA VAL A 307 12.79 -5.98 -1.24
C VAL A 307 12.04 -4.82 -1.88
N ARG A 308 12.14 -4.66 -3.19
CA ARG A 308 11.43 -3.61 -3.92
C ARG A 308 9.91 -3.75 -3.71
N PRO A 309 9.20 -2.74 -3.14
CA PRO A 309 7.83 -2.89 -2.66
C PRO A 309 6.78 -2.76 -3.78
N LEU A 310 6.95 -3.52 -4.88
CA LEU A 310 5.95 -3.57 -5.93
C LEU A 310 4.78 -4.46 -5.49
N PRO A 311 3.55 -3.95 -5.57
CA PRO A 311 2.37 -4.76 -5.33
C PRO A 311 2.20 -5.79 -6.44
N SER A 312 1.50 -6.88 -6.13
CA SER A 312 1.08 -7.82 -7.17
C SER A 312 0.19 -7.10 -8.20
N SER A 313 0.43 -7.36 -9.48
CA SER A 313 -0.35 -6.77 -10.60
C SER A 313 -1.83 -7.16 -10.56
N ASP A 314 -2.15 -8.28 -9.92
CA ASP A 314 -3.50 -8.78 -9.71
C ASP A 314 -4.13 -8.31 -8.38
N SER A 315 -3.47 -7.39 -7.65
CA SER A 315 -4.00 -6.86 -6.39
C SER A 315 -5.32 -6.12 -6.62
N PRO A 316 -6.45 -6.65 -6.13
CA PRO A 316 -7.74 -6.02 -6.35
C PRO A 316 -7.84 -4.63 -5.75
N ASN A 317 -7.26 -4.45 -4.56
CA ASN A 317 -7.30 -3.18 -3.84
C ASN A 317 -6.57 -2.07 -4.61
N ASN A 318 -5.41 -2.39 -5.21
CA ASN A 318 -4.68 -1.40 -6.01
C ASN A 318 -5.42 -1.07 -7.30
N ASN A 319 -5.95 -2.09 -7.98
CA ASN A 319 -6.70 -1.89 -9.21
C ASN A 319 -7.96 -1.04 -8.97
N LEU A 320 -8.66 -1.29 -7.86
CA LEU A 320 -9.79 -0.47 -7.43
C LEU A 320 -9.37 0.97 -7.14
N ALA A 321 -8.29 1.16 -6.37
CA ALA A 321 -7.80 2.49 -6.06
C ALA A 321 -7.47 3.29 -7.34
N HIS A 322 -6.85 2.66 -8.33
CA HIS A 322 -6.55 3.30 -9.61
C HIS A 322 -7.82 3.70 -10.37
N ILE A 323 -8.82 2.81 -10.42
CA ILE A 323 -10.09 3.08 -11.09
C ILE A 323 -10.83 4.23 -10.40
N CYS A 324 -10.94 4.21 -9.08
CA CYS A 324 -11.61 5.24 -8.31
C CYS A 324 -10.93 6.60 -8.46
N TYR A 325 -9.60 6.61 -8.42
CA TYR A 325 -8.82 7.84 -8.56
C TYR A 325 -9.01 8.51 -9.92
N GLU A 326 -8.92 7.75 -11.01
CA GLU A 326 -9.17 8.26 -12.36
C GLU A 326 -10.61 8.73 -12.54
N THR A 327 -11.55 7.98 -12.00
CA THR A 327 -12.96 8.33 -12.04
C THR A 327 -13.24 9.62 -11.29
N GLY A 328 -12.66 9.78 -10.10
CA GLY A 328 -12.78 11.01 -9.31
C GLY A 328 -12.24 12.24 -10.05
N LYS A 329 -11.13 12.10 -10.77
CA LYS A 329 -10.61 13.16 -11.65
C LYS A 329 -11.58 13.52 -12.77
N ALA A 330 -12.15 12.53 -13.43
CA ALA A 330 -13.12 12.77 -14.52
C ALA A 330 -14.40 13.44 -14.02
N VAL A 331 -14.87 13.07 -12.83
CA VAL A 331 -16.05 13.67 -12.17
C VAL A 331 -15.83 15.14 -11.86
N ALA A 332 -14.69 15.51 -11.36
CA ALA A 332 -14.35 16.88 -10.99
C ALA A 332 -14.40 17.86 -12.19
N LEU A 333 -14.35 17.35 -13.42
CA LEU A 333 -14.32 18.14 -14.65
C LEU A 333 -15.70 18.32 -15.33
N SER A 334 -16.77 17.72 -14.81
CA SER A 334 -18.07 17.69 -15.50
C SER A 334 -19.16 18.47 -14.76
N SER A 335 -20.07 19.10 -15.53
CA SER A 335 -21.11 20.00 -15.03
C SER A 335 -22.51 19.40 -14.94
N SER A 336 -22.75 18.22 -15.52
CA SER A 336 -24.10 17.59 -15.56
C SER A 336 -24.12 16.21 -14.92
N PRO A 337 -24.95 15.95 -13.89
CA PRO A 337 -24.98 14.67 -13.17
C PRO A 337 -25.26 13.44 -14.05
N GLY A 338 -26.14 13.55 -15.04
CA GLY A 338 -26.50 12.42 -15.90
C GLY A 338 -25.39 12.04 -16.91
N VAL A 339 -24.77 13.06 -17.51
CA VAL A 339 -23.64 12.90 -18.42
C VAL A 339 -22.43 12.36 -17.66
N LEU A 340 -22.22 12.85 -16.44
CA LEU A 340 -21.23 12.38 -15.50
C LEU A 340 -21.29 10.86 -15.28
N MET A 341 -22.44 10.35 -14.88
CA MET A 341 -22.63 8.92 -14.60
C MET A 341 -22.33 8.03 -15.80
N MET A 342 -22.69 8.47 -17.00
CA MET A 342 -22.41 7.71 -18.23
C MET A 342 -20.93 7.74 -18.60
N GLN A 343 -20.30 8.90 -18.55
CA GLN A 343 -18.86 9.06 -18.85
C GLN A 343 -18.01 8.30 -17.85
N GLU A 344 -18.36 8.37 -16.60
CA GLU A 344 -17.72 7.69 -15.48
C GLU A 344 -17.79 6.17 -15.66
N ARG A 345 -18.94 5.58 -15.98
CA ARG A 345 -19.08 4.15 -16.29
C ARG A 345 -18.20 3.76 -17.47
N LYS A 346 -18.20 4.54 -18.54
CA LYS A 346 -17.41 4.27 -19.73
C LYS A 346 -15.93 4.32 -19.41
N HIS A 347 -15.48 5.31 -18.66
CA HIS A 347 -14.09 5.50 -18.25
C HIS A 347 -13.63 4.36 -17.33
N SER A 348 -14.39 4.06 -16.28
CA SER A 348 -14.09 2.98 -15.34
C SER A 348 -14.02 1.62 -16.01
N ASN A 349 -14.94 1.31 -16.92
CA ASN A 349 -14.93 0.07 -17.69
C ASN A 349 -13.72 0.00 -18.62
N ALA A 350 -13.37 1.08 -19.30
CA ALA A 350 -12.21 1.14 -20.17
C ALA A 350 -10.90 0.94 -19.40
N LEU A 351 -10.80 1.55 -18.22
CA LEU A 351 -9.63 1.39 -17.35
C LEU A 351 -9.54 -0.02 -16.77
N LEU A 352 -10.66 -0.57 -16.32
CA LEU A 352 -10.73 -1.97 -15.85
C LEU A 352 -10.30 -2.95 -16.94
N GLN A 353 -10.74 -2.75 -18.18
CA GLN A 353 -10.30 -3.57 -19.30
C GLN A 353 -8.79 -3.42 -19.56
N LYS A 354 -8.25 -2.21 -19.53
CA LYS A 354 -6.80 -1.99 -19.65
C LYS A 354 -6.00 -2.71 -18.56
N ILE A 355 -6.47 -2.66 -17.32
CA ILE A 355 -5.82 -3.36 -16.19
C ILE A 355 -5.89 -4.88 -16.38
N ARG A 356 -7.04 -5.42 -16.82
CA ARG A 356 -7.24 -6.85 -17.05
C ARG A 356 -6.44 -7.41 -18.22
N THR A 357 -6.25 -6.61 -19.27
CA THR A 357 -5.49 -6.99 -20.47
C THR A 357 -4.00 -6.68 -20.35
N ALA A 358 -3.59 -5.92 -19.34
CA ALA A 358 -2.19 -5.65 -19.09
C ALA A 358 -1.44 -6.94 -18.74
N ARG A 359 -0.24 -7.08 -19.28
CA ARG A 359 0.64 -8.19 -18.91
C ARG A 359 1.03 -8.08 -17.43
N PRO A 360 1.26 -9.21 -16.74
CA PRO A 360 1.54 -9.20 -15.30
C PRO A 360 2.82 -8.44 -14.91
N ALA A 361 3.77 -8.28 -15.83
CA ALA A 361 4.99 -7.53 -15.53
C ALA A 361 4.71 -6.03 -15.33
N PHE A 362 5.15 -5.48 -14.21
CA PHE A 362 4.94 -4.07 -13.85
C PHE A 362 5.42 -3.09 -14.94
N SER A 363 6.58 -3.36 -15.55
CA SER A 363 7.16 -2.54 -16.62
C SER A 363 6.28 -2.44 -17.87
N GLN A 364 5.37 -3.39 -18.07
CA GLN A 364 4.47 -3.48 -19.22
C GLN A 364 3.08 -2.89 -18.95
N GLN A 365 2.81 -2.46 -17.72
CA GLN A 365 1.54 -1.79 -17.39
C GLN A 365 1.45 -0.41 -18.06
N PRO A 366 0.23 0.12 -18.28
CA PRO A 366 0.03 1.48 -18.76
C PRO A 366 0.79 2.53 -17.92
N ALA A 367 1.27 3.58 -18.55
CA ALA A 367 2.13 4.59 -17.90
C ALA A 367 1.46 5.23 -16.67
N ASN A 368 0.17 5.56 -16.75
CA ASN A 368 -0.60 6.10 -15.64
C ASN A 368 -0.71 5.10 -14.47
N ILE A 369 -0.93 3.82 -14.75
CA ILE A 369 -1.01 2.77 -13.71
C ILE A 369 0.35 2.60 -13.03
N ARG A 370 1.46 2.62 -13.79
CA ARG A 370 2.80 2.60 -13.21
C ARG A 370 3.04 3.81 -12.32
N HIS A 371 2.67 5.01 -12.79
CA HIS A 371 2.78 6.24 -12.02
C HIS A 371 2.02 6.13 -10.70
N TYR A 372 0.75 5.74 -10.69
CA TYR A 372 -0.05 5.59 -9.47
C TYR A 372 0.54 4.57 -8.51
N THR A 373 1.05 3.46 -9.04
CA THR A 373 1.73 2.45 -8.23
C THR A 373 2.99 2.99 -7.57
N ILE A 374 3.83 3.72 -8.31
CA ILE A 374 5.04 4.37 -7.79
C ILE A 374 4.68 5.38 -6.70
N MET A 375 3.68 6.22 -6.94
CA MET A 375 3.25 7.22 -5.96
C MET A 375 2.68 6.57 -4.69
N ASN A 376 1.92 5.49 -4.79
CA ASN A 376 1.46 4.71 -3.62
C ASN A 376 2.64 4.12 -2.83
N ILE A 377 3.68 3.65 -3.51
CA ILE A 377 4.91 3.19 -2.85
C ILE A 377 5.61 4.34 -2.15
N LEU A 378 5.73 5.50 -2.79
CA LEU A 378 6.34 6.68 -2.19
C LEU A 378 5.60 7.15 -0.94
N VAL A 379 4.27 7.06 -0.87
CA VAL A 379 3.52 7.30 0.38
C VAL A 379 4.01 6.38 1.48
N SER A 380 4.09 5.08 1.21
CA SER A 380 4.53 4.10 2.20
C SER A 380 5.98 4.34 2.64
N LEU A 381 6.86 4.70 1.71
CA LEU A 381 8.25 5.06 2.01
C LEU A 381 8.33 6.35 2.82
N THR A 382 7.55 7.39 2.46
CA THR A 382 7.49 8.66 3.21
C THR A 382 7.06 8.43 4.66
N GLN A 383 6.04 7.61 4.87
CA GLN A 383 5.58 7.25 6.21
C GLN A 383 6.65 6.47 6.98
N LEU A 384 7.33 5.52 6.33
CA LEU A 384 8.42 4.75 6.91
C LEU A 384 9.63 5.62 7.26
N ILE A 385 10.05 6.48 6.35
CA ILE A 385 11.15 7.46 6.54
C ILE A 385 10.81 8.41 7.69
N GLY A 386 9.55 8.81 7.83
CA GLY A 386 9.07 9.61 8.94
C GLY A 386 9.38 9.01 10.31
N ARG A 387 9.54 7.67 10.41
CA ARG A 387 9.99 7.01 11.66
C ARG A 387 11.43 7.38 12.00
N GLY A 388 12.31 7.46 10.99
CA GLY A 388 13.71 7.86 11.14
C GLY A 388 13.91 9.34 11.36
N ARG A 389 12.89 10.19 11.07
CA ARG A 389 12.96 11.66 11.16
C ARG A 389 12.35 12.24 12.44
N ARG A 390 11.84 11.43 13.35
CA ARG A 390 11.23 11.90 14.59
C ARG A 390 12.21 12.74 15.40
N GLY A 391 11.71 13.88 15.93
CA GLY A 391 12.54 14.85 16.64
C GLY A 391 13.50 15.65 15.73
N GLY A 392 13.25 15.73 14.42
CA GLY A 392 14.08 16.49 13.48
C GLY A 392 15.39 15.79 13.10
N THR A 393 15.50 14.48 13.32
CA THR A 393 16.76 13.76 13.04
C THR A 393 16.90 13.41 11.55
N PRO A 394 18.13 13.46 10.98
CA PRO A 394 18.36 13.04 9.59
C PRO A 394 18.23 11.51 9.46
N VAL A 395 17.82 11.04 8.29
CA VAL A 395 17.72 9.61 7.99
C VAL A 395 18.16 9.28 6.58
N THR A 396 18.89 8.19 6.42
CA THR A 396 19.20 7.61 5.11
C THR A 396 18.31 6.40 4.88
N CYS A 397 17.67 6.35 3.71
CA CYS A 397 16.91 5.20 3.23
C CYS A 397 17.70 4.52 2.12
N TYR A 398 18.06 3.27 2.34
CA TYR A 398 18.87 2.46 1.44
C TYR A 398 17.99 1.51 0.63
N PHE A 399 18.22 1.46 -0.68
CA PHE A 399 17.61 0.49 -1.59
C PHE A 399 18.59 -0.66 -1.81
N ALA A 400 18.27 -1.85 -1.32
CA ALA A 400 19.22 -2.96 -1.25
C ALA A 400 18.88 -4.17 -2.15
N ASP A 401 17.64 -4.29 -2.66
CA ASP A 401 17.31 -5.33 -3.65
C ASP A 401 17.95 -4.97 -5.01
N ALA A 402 18.72 -5.88 -5.59
CA ALA A 402 19.32 -5.65 -6.92
C ALA A 402 18.26 -5.29 -7.98
N ALA A 403 17.03 -5.75 -7.81
CA ALA A 403 15.91 -5.40 -8.68
C ALA A 403 15.59 -3.89 -8.71
N PHE A 404 16.12 -3.06 -7.81
CA PHE A 404 16.00 -1.61 -7.91
C PHE A 404 16.80 -1.03 -9.08
N LEU A 405 17.94 -1.62 -9.41
CA LEU A 405 18.85 -1.13 -10.44
C LEU A 405 18.79 -1.95 -11.72
N GLU A 406 18.26 -3.17 -11.65
CA GLU A 406 18.20 -4.10 -12.76
C GLU A 406 16.83 -4.11 -13.44
N GLY A 407 16.78 -4.68 -14.66
CA GLY A 407 15.58 -4.91 -15.44
C GLY A 407 15.30 -3.81 -16.47
N LEU A 408 14.17 -3.97 -17.17
CA LEU A 408 13.77 -3.08 -18.27
C LEU A 408 13.57 -1.61 -17.88
N LYS A 409 13.24 -1.38 -16.61
CA LYS A 409 13.06 -0.03 -16.04
C LYS A 409 13.63 0.00 -14.61
N PRO A 410 14.85 0.51 -14.44
CA PRO A 410 15.43 0.76 -13.13
C PRO A 410 14.59 1.75 -12.28
N TRP A 411 14.67 1.60 -10.97
CA TRP A 411 13.92 2.43 -10.02
C TRP A 411 14.14 3.93 -10.20
N PRO A 412 15.38 4.43 -10.39
CA PRO A 412 15.62 5.85 -10.64
C PRO A 412 14.89 6.37 -11.88
N GLN A 413 14.84 5.56 -12.96
CA GLN A 413 14.10 5.92 -14.16
C GLN A 413 12.60 6.01 -13.90
N MET A 414 12.03 5.04 -13.17
CA MET A 414 10.61 5.04 -12.82
C MET A 414 10.23 6.23 -11.94
N LEU A 415 11.08 6.59 -10.99
CA LEU A 415 10.91 7.78 -10.15
C LEU A 415 10.95 9.05 -11.00
N ASN A 416 11.90 9.15 -11.93
CA ASN A 416 11.99 10.30 -12.85
C ASN A 416 10.73 10.41 -13.72
N GLU A 417 10.24 9.31 -14.31
CA GLU A 417 8.97 9.30 -15.06
C GLU A 417 7.81 9.85 -14.20
N SER A 418 7.75 9.46 -12.93
CA SER A 418 6.70 9.93 -12.01
C SER A 418 6.86 11.42 -11.65
N VAL A 419 8.07 11.91 -11.45
CA VAL A 419 8.36 13.34 -11.23
C VAL A 419 7.97 14.16 -12.46
N GLN A 420 8.32 13.69 -13.67
CA GLN A 420 7.92 14.37 -14.91
C GLN A 420 6.40 14.39 -15.08
N GLN A 421 5.71 13.31 -14.68
CA GLN A 421 4.24 13.29 -14.71
C GLN A 421 3.64 14.32 -13.74
N LEU A 422 4.15 14.42 -12.51
CA LEU A 422 3.69 15.44 -11.55
C LEU A 422 3.92 16.86 -12.09
N LYS A 423 5.06 17.11 -12.73
CA LYS A 423 5.35 18.43 -13.37
C LYS A 423 4.37 18.71 -14.50
N LYS A 424 4.08 17.73 -15.34
CA LYS A 424 3.12 17.84 -16.44
C LYS A 424 1.70 18.11 -15.95
N ASP A 425 1.31 17.49 -14.84
CA ASP A 425 -0.01 17.65 -14.22
C ASP A 425 -0.13 18.96 -13.42
N GLY A 426 0.98 19.70 -13.21
CA GLY A 426 1.03 20.93 -12.41
C GLY A 426 1.03 20.71 -10.90
N ASP A 427 1.20 19.45 -10.46
CA ASP A 427 1.13 19.06 -9.06
C ASP A 427 2.51 19.11 -8.35
N TRP A 428 3.62 19.28 -9.10
CA TRP A 428 4.97 19.18 -8.54
C TRP A 428 5.28 20.23 -7.47
N ASP A 429 4.97 21.49 -7.72
CA ASP A 429 5.32 22.59 -6.79
C ASP A 429 4.59 22.42 -5.45
N GLN A 430 3.36 21.93 -5.50
CA GLN A 430 2.59 21.64 -4.30
C GLN A 430 3.13 20.39 -3.59
N PHE A 431 3.50 19.33 -4.33
CA PHE A 431 4.16 18.14 -3.78
C PHE A 431 5.49 18.50 -3.10
N GLU A 432 6.32 19.30 -3.75
CA GLU A 432 7.61 19.74 -3.21
C GLU A 432 7.44 20.55 -1.93
N ARG A 433 6.44 21.42 -1.86
CA ARG A 433 6.13 22.22 -0.66
C ARG A 433 5.70 21.34 0.52
N HIS A 434 4.81 20.37 0.28
CA HIS A 434 4.31 19.49 1.36
C HIS A 434 5.28 18.39 1.78
N HIS A 435 6.19 18.00 0.89
CA HIS A 435 7.11 16.87 1.09
C HIS A 435 8.56 17.26 0.79
N ALA A 436 8.98 18.47 1.17
CA ALA A 436 10.25 19.07 0.79
C ALA A 436 11.45 18.14 0.98
N GLY A 437 11.57 17.49 2.14
CA GLY A 437 12.66 16.55 2.42
C GLY A 437 12.71 15.35 1.50
N VAL A 438 11.53 14.78 1.17
CA VAL A 438 11.42 13.63 0.27
C VAL A 438 11.62 14.07 -1.18
N ALA A 439 11.04 15.19 -1.60
CA ALA A 439 11.18 15.73 -2.95
C ALA A 439 12.65 16.03 -3.28
N SER A 440 13.36 16.70 -2.37
CA SER A 440 14.81 16.99 -2.50
C SER A 440 15.63 15.69 -2.61
N ALA A 441 15.35 14.70 -1.75
CA ALA A 441 16.04 13.42 -1.79
C ALA A 441 15.78 12.65 -3.09
N LEU A 442 14.53 12.69 -3.61
CA LEU A 442 14.17 12.08 -4.89
C LEU A 442 14.95 12.69 -6.05
N LEU A 443 14.97 14.02 -6.16
CA LEU A 443 15.70 14.71 -7.23
C LEU A 443 17.20 14.41 -7.18
N LYS A 444 17.79 14.44 -5.98
CA LYS A 444 19.21 14.09 -5.80
C LYS A 444 19.48 12.65 -6.25
N TYR A 445 18.69 11.70 -5.77
CA TYR A 445 18.85 10.28 -6.08
C TYR A 445 18.73 9.99 -7.59
N ILE A 446 17.74 10.59 -8.27
CA ILE A 446 17.54 10.45 -9.71
C ILE A 446 18.77 10.99 -10.47
N ASN A 447 19.28 12.17 -10.09
CA ASN A 447 20.41 12.80 -10.75
C ASN A 447 21.73 12.06 -10.57
N GLU A 448 21.97 11.51 -9.38
CA GLU A 448 23.19 10.73 -9.07
C GLU A 448 23.19 9.40 -9.80
N SER A 449 22.07 8.65 -9.76
CA SER A 449 21.93 7.36 -10.45
C SER A 449 21.97 7.47 -11.97
N GLY A 450 21.65 8.63 -12.55
CA GLY A 450 21.73 8.87 -13.99
C GLY A 450 23.18 9.12 -14.49
N LYS A 451 24.14 9.36 -13.62
CA LYS A 451 25.57 9.54 -13.97
C LYS A 451 26.30 8.21 -14.06
N ASP A 452 25.89 7.22 -13.30
CA ASP A 452 26.53 5.88 -13.26
C ASP A 452 26.14 5.01 -14.46
N THR A 453 25.17 5.42 -15.25
CA THR A 453 24.66 4.71 -16.45
C THR A 453 25.22 5.25 -17.77
N ARG A 454 26.10 6.24 -17.74
CA ARG A 454 26.84 6.76 -18.91
C ARG A 454 28.29 6.33 -18.85
#